data_b6124f55d7f8219f31e12ecef8c112c2
#
_entry.id   b6124f55d7f8219f31e12ecef8c112c2
#
_cell.length_a   1.000
_cell.length_b   1.000
_cell.length_c   1.000
_cell.angle_alpha   90.00
_cell.angle_beta   90.00
_cell.angle_gamma   90.00
#
_symmetry.space_group_name_H-M   'P 1'
#
loop_
_entity.id
_entity.type
_entity.pdbx_description
1 polymer ?
#
loop_
_entity_poly.entity_id
_entity_poly.type
_entity_poly.pdbx_seq_one_letter_code
_entity_poly.pdbx_strand_id
1 'polypeptide(L)' 'MVFEKIKAIIVEQLSVEESMVSMSTNLMKDLEADSLDAVEIIMAIEDEFDCEIPDEEAEKFQTVGDLVKYVEENSL' A
#
# COMPACT_ATOMS: atom_id res chain seq x y z
N MET A 1 8.24 9.21 -7.26
CA MET A 1 6.78 9.22 -7.36
C MET A 1 6.19 8.30 -6.30
N VAL A 2 5.03 8.67 -5.81
CA VAL A 2 4.39 7.93 -4.73
C VAL A 2 4.12 6.47 -5.11
N PHE A 3 3.54 6.27 -6.29
CA PHE A 3 3.22 4.91 -6.72
C PHE A 3 4.45 4.01 -6.75
N GLU A 4 5.56 4.51 -7.28
CA GLU A 4 6.78 3.70 -7.39
C GLU A 4 7.30 3.28 -6.03
N LYS A 5 7.24 4.16 -5.05
CA LYS A 5 7.69 3.83 -3.70
C LYS A 5 6.76 2.83 -3.02
N ILE A 6 5.47 3.02 -3.19
CA ILE A 6 4.49 2.09 -2.62
C ILE A 6 4.62 0.72 -3.28
N LYS A 7 4.81 0.69 -4.59
CA LYS A 7 5.02 -0.57 -5.30
C LYS A 7 6.24 -1.31 -4.75
N ALA A 8 7.35 -0.59 -4.54
CA ALA A 8 8.56 -1.20 -4.00
C ALA A 8 8.31 -1.80 -2.62
N ILE A 9 7.56 -1.09 -1.79
CA ILE A 9 7.22 -1.58 -0.45
C ILE A 9 6.41 -2.88 -0.54
N ILE A 10 5.43 -2.91 -1.43
CA ILE A 10 4.58 -4.09 -1.59
C ILE A 10 5.37 -5.27 -2.11
N VAL A 11 6.21 -5.02 -3.10
CA VAL A 11 7.05 -6.07 -3.68
C VAL A 11 7.94 -6.69 -2.61
N GLU A 12 8.56 -5.87 -1.78
CA GLU A 12 9.42 -6.34 -0.73
C GLU A 12 8.66 -7.10 0.35
N GLN A 13 7.51 -6.55 0.76
CA GLN A 13 6.75 -7.13 1.85
C GLN A 13 6.10 -8.47 1.47
N LEU A 14 5.57 -8.56 0.26
CA LEU A 14 4.84 -9.74 -0.18
C LEU A 14 5.66 -10.68 -1.05
N SER A 15 6.87 -10.29 -1.40
CA SER A 15 7.76 -11.08 -2.28
C SER A 15 7.09 -11.40 -3.62
N VAL A 16 6.42 -10.41 -4.19
CA VAL A 16 5.77 -10.54 -5.49
C VAL A 16 6.56 -9.76 -6.54
N GLU A 17 6.29 -10.02 -7.81
CA GLU A 17 6.97 -9.32 -8.89
C GLU A 17 6.37 -7.94 -9.12
N GLU A 18 7.20 -7.00 -9.57
CA GLU A 18 6.75 -5.64 -9.85
C GLU A 18 5.63 -5.60 -10.89
N SER A 19 5.67 -6.51 -11.84
CA SER A 19 4.66 -6.56 -12.90
C SER A 19 3.28 -6.92 -12.37
N MET A 20 3.21 -7.47 -11.17
CA MET A 20 1.94 -7.82 -10.55
C MET A 20 1.31 -6.67 -9.79
N VAL A 21 2.03 -5.57 -9.65
CA VAL A 21 1.57 -4.42 -8.87
C VAL A 21 1.23 -3.26 -9.78
N SER A 22 -0.04 -2.87 -9.81
CA SER A 22 -0.51 -1.72 -10.56
C SER A 22 -1.51 -0.96 -9.70
N MET A 23 -1.97 0.18 -10.18
CA MET A 23 -2.93 0.98 -9.43
C MET A 23 -4.23 0.23 -9.18
N SER A 24 -4.62 -0.65 -10.07
CA SER A 24 -5.86 -1.41 -9.92
C SER A 24 -5.69 -2.73 -9.17
N THR A 25 -4.46 -3.09 -8.83
CA THR A 25 -4.21 -4.35 -8.12
C THR A 25 -4.86 -4.34 -6.74
N ASN A 26 -5.62 -5.39 -6.45
CA ASN A 26 -6.24 -5.55 -5.14
C ASN A 26 -5.29 -6.36 -4.26
N LEU A 27 -4.90 -5.78 -3.13
CA LEU A 27 -3.92 -6.42 -2.26
C LEU A 27 -4.39 -7.77 -1.72
N MET A 28 -5.65 -7.84 -1.33
CA MET A 28 -6.18 -9.06 -0.71
C MET A 28 -6.56 -10.12 -1.74
N LYS A 29 -7.12 -9.69 -2.87
CA LYS A 29 -7.61 -10.63 -3.89
C LYS A 29 -6.56 -11.03 -4.90
N ASP A 30 -5.78 -10.05 -5.36
CA ASP A 30 -4.80 -10.32 -6.42
C ASP A 30 -3.46 -10.79 -5.90
N LEU A 31 -3.03 -10.25 -4.76
CA LEU A 31 -1.74 -10.58 -4.17
C LEU A 31 -1.87 -11.48 -2.94
N GLU A 32 -3.08 -11.83 -2.57
CA GLU A 32 -3.37 -12.74 -1.47
C GLU A 32 -2.75 -12.30 -0.14
N ALA A 33 -2.64 -11.00 0.06
CA ALA A 33 -2.16 -10.47 1.33
C ALA A 33 -3.20 -10.69 2.42
N ASP A 34 -2.76 -11.09 3.60
CA ASP A 34 -3.67 -11.21 4.71
C ASP A 34 -3.67 -9.89 5.51
N SER A 35 -4.44 -9.84 6.59
CA SER A 35 -4.57 -8.61 7.37
C SER A 35 -3.26 -8.19 8.01
N LEU A 36 -2.41 -9.14 8.37
CA LEU A 36 -1.11 -8.82 8.95
C LEU A 36 -0.18 -8.19 7.89
N ASP A 37 -0.19 -8.74 6.69
CA ASP A 37 0.58 -8.17 5.59
C ASP A 37 0.13 -6.75 5.29
N ALA A 38 -1.18 -6.52 5.29
CA ALA A 38 -1.72 -5.19 5.03
C ALA A 38 -1.25 -4.19 6.09
N VAL A 39 -1.27 -4.59 7.36
CA VAL A 39 -0.81 -3.74 8.45
C VAL A 39 0.67 -3.39 8.28
N GLU A 40 1.48 -4.37 7.93
CA GLU A 40 2.92 -4.14 7.75
C GLU A 40 3.20 -3.21 6.57
N ILE A 41 2.45 -3.37 5.49
CA ILE A 41 2.58 -2.48 4.33
C ILE A 41 2.22 -1.06 4.73
N ILE A 42 1.13 -0.89 5.46
CA ILE A 42 0.67 0.43 5.91
C ILE A 42 1.71 1.08 6.81
N MET A 43 2.29 0.32 7.74
CA MET A 43 3.31 0.84 8.64
C MET A 43 4.55 1.28 7.86
N ALA A 44 4.94 0.50 6.86
CA ALA A 44 6.09 0.87 6.03
C ALA A 44 5.81 2.15 5.24
N ILE A 45 4.59 2.32 4.76
CA ILE A 45 4.19 3.53 4.05
C ILE A 45 4.23 4.74 4.99
N GLU A 46 3.74 4.58 6.20
CA GLU A 46 3.78 5.66 7.19
C GLU A 46 5.20 6.12 7.47
N ASP A 47 6.11 5.16 7.56
CA ASP A 47 7.52 5.43 7.80
C ASP A 47 8.17 6.14 6.60
N GLU A 48 7.89 5.63 5.40
CA GLU A 48 8.51 6.14 4.18
C GLU A 48 8.06 7.57 3.87
N PHE A 49 6.80 7.86 4.08
CA PHE A 49 6.22 9.16 3.72
C PHE A 49 5.99 10.09 4.90
N ASP A 50 6.34 9.64 6.10
CA ASP A 50 6.18 10.42 7.33
C ASP A 50 4.74 10.95 7.48
N CYS A 51 3.78 10.05 7.34
CA CYS A 51 2.37 10.37 7.50
C CYS A 51 1.70 9.33 8.37
N GLU A 52 0.50 9.64 8.85
CA GLU A 52 -0.26 8.71 9.66
C GLU A 52 -1.46 8.19 8.87
N ILE A 53 -1.71 6.90 8.97
CA ILE A 53 -2.87 6.28 8.34
C ILE A 53 -3.71 5.68 9.45
N PRO A 54 -4.83 6.32 9.83
CA PRO A 54 -5.70 5.79 10.89
C PRO A 54 -6.28 4.44 10.50
N ASP A 55 -6.56 3.61 11.48
CA ASP A 55 -7.14 2.30 11.23
C ASP A 55 -8.43 2.38 10.42
N GLU A 56 -9.22 3.42 10.65
CA GLU A 56 -10.47 3.62 9.92
C GLU A 56 -10.21 3.76 8.41
N GLU A 57 -9.16 4.48 8.05
CA GLU A 57 -8.81 4.65 6.64
C GLU A 57 -8.19 3.37 6.08
N ALA A 58 -7.37 2.71 6.89
CA ALA A 58 -6.71 1.47 6.47
C ALA A 58 -7.75 0.41 6.08
N GLU A 59 -8.85 0.35 6.80
CA GLU A 59 -9.89 -0.63 6.52
C GLU A 59 -10.59 -0.40 5.20
N LYS A 60 -10.53 0.82 4.67
CA LYS A 60 -11.19 1.17 3.41
C LYS A 60 -10.33 0.85 2.19
N PHE A 61 -9.05 0.65 2.39
CA PHE A 61 -8.14 0.41 1.28
C PHE A 61 -8.31 -1.00 0.74
N GLN A 62 -8.46 -1.11 -0.56
CA GLN A 62 -8.56 -2.40 -1.23
C GLN A 62 -7.50 -2.53 -2.31
N THR A 63 -7.22 -1.44 -3.02
CA THR A 63 -6.28 -1.46 -4.14
C THR A 63 -5.04 -0.62 -3.84
N VAL A 64 -4.00 -0.86 -4.64
CA VAL A 64 -2.78 -0.06 -4.56
C VAL A 64 -3.11 1.41 -4.81
N GLY A 65 -4.04 1.67 -5.75
CA GLY A 65 -4.47 3.03 -6.04
C GLY A 65 -5.05 3.75 -4.84
N ASP A 66 -5.77 3.03 -3.98
CA ASP A 66 -6.32 3.62 -2.76
C ASP A 66 -5.20 4.14 -1.86
N LEU A 67 -4.14 3.36 -1.72
CA LEU A 67 -2.99 3.75 -0.91
C LEU A 67 -2.28 4.96 -1.51
N VAL A 68 -2.06 4.91 -2.82
CA VAL A 68 -1.37 6.00 -3.52
C VAL A 68 -2.15 7.30 -3.38
N LYS A 69 -3.45 7.24 -3.59
CA LYS A 69 -4.30 8.41 -3.51
C LYS A 69 -4.27 9.03 -2.11
N TYR A 70 -4.38 8.18 -1.09
CA TYR A 70 -4.36 8.66 0.30
C TYR A 70 -3.05 9.36 0.61
N VAL A 71 -1.94 8.76 0.23
CA VAL A 71 -0.62 9.33 0.50
C VAL A 71 -0.45 10.66 -0.24
N GLU A 72 -0.89 10.72 -1.50
CA GLU A 72 -0.79 11.96 -2.28
C GLU A 72 -1.60 13.08 -1.66
N GLU A 73 -2.74 12.75 -1.07
CA GLU A 73 -3.60 13.76 -0.48
C GLU A 73 -3.15 14.21 0.91
N ASN A 74 -2.41 13.38 1.61
CA ASN A 74 -2.11 13.62 3.01
C ASN A 74 -0.65 13.85 3.36
N SER A 75 0.28 13.58 2.47
CA SER A 75 1.71 13.73 2.77
C SER A 75 2.43 14.74 1.89
N LEU A 76 1.70 15.41 1.04
CA LEU A 76 2.31 16.44 0.16
C LEU A 76 2.00 17.87 0.65
#